data_497f2ee6ee44077f73e84739d7ae35a4
#
_entry.id   497f2ee6ee44077f73e84739d7ae35a4
#
_cell.length_a   1.000
_cell.length_b   1.000
_cell.length_c   1.000
_cell.angle_alpha   90.00
_cell.angle_beta   90.00
_cell.angle_gamma   90.00
#
_symmetry.space_group_name_H-M   'P 1'
#
loop_
_entity.id
_entity.type
_entity.pdbx_description
1 polymer ?
#
loop_
_entity_poly.entity_id
_entity_poly.type
_entity_poly.pdbx_seq_one_letter_code
_entity_poly.pdbx_strand_id
1 'polypeptide(L)'
;MKPFSFAISMALGICALTGCEQEKTQPSTVCNDDGTVTFYYDNPNATDVQVDVQFAGRNPMERNADGLWTVTLGPAAPDMYPYCFVVDGISVMDPQNPQYFPNEGFKNSLLEIPAKTGSLAHDIKDVPHGQVEYIHYYSRSLGGTNNAIVYLPPSY
;
A
#
# COMPACT_ATOMS: atom_id res chain seq x y z
N MET A 1 30.39 0.96 -73.56
CA MET A 1 30.03 1.77 -72.41
C MET A 1 28.81 1.11 -71.76
N LYS A 2 28.98 0.46 -70.59
CA LYS A 2 27.89 -0.19 -69.85
C LYS A 2 27.50 0.74 -68.66
N PRO A 3 26.25 1.01 -68.43
CA PRO A 3 25.85 1.80 -67.21
C PRO A 3 25.85 0.91 -65.97
N PHE A 4 26.49 1.38 -64.96
CA PHE A 4 26.46 0.84 -63.59
C PHE A 4 25.13 1.25 -62.94
N SER A 5 24.30 0.26 -62.54
CA SER A 5 23.09 0.46 -61.80
C SER A 5 23.42 0.29 -60.32
N PHE A 6 23.33 1.37 -59.53
CA PHE A 6 23.45 1.37 -58.08
C PHE A 6 22.07 1.04 -57.48
N ALA A 7 21.91 -0.14 -56.93
CA ALA A 7 20.74 -0.48 -56.13
C ALA A 7 21.00 -0.07 -54.66
N ILE A 8 20.28 0.95 -54.19
CA ILE A 8 20.25 1.35 -52.78
C ILE A 8 19.26 0.43 -52.07
N SER A 9 19.78 -0.49 -51.28
CA SER A 9 18.98 -1.34 -50.42
C SER A 9 18.65 -0.55 -49.13
N MET A 10 17.40 -0.11 -49.01
CA MET A 10 16.89 0.58 -47.84
C MET A 10 16.45 -0.48 -46.82
N ALA A 11 17.29 -0.76 -45.83
CA ALA A 11 16.95 -1.63 -44.72
C ALA A 11 16.01 -0.85 -43.78
N LEU A 12 14.72 -1.20 -43.79
CA LEU A 12 13.74 -0.75 -42.79
C LEU A 12 14.06 -1.47 -41.49
N GLY A 13 14.66 -0.75 -40.53
CA GLY A 13 14.82 -1.21 -39.17
C GLY A 13 13.45 -1.19 -38.50
N ILE A 14 12.83 -2.35 -38.29
CA ILE A 14 11.67 -2.51 -37.42
C ILE A 14 12.18 -2.41 -35.99
N CYS A 15 11.99 -1.23 -35.37
CA CYS A 15 12.13 -1.08 -33.93
C CYS A 15 10.98 -1.86 -33.27
N ALA A 16 11.26 -3.07 -32.79
CA ALA A 16 10.34 -3.79 -31.91
C ALA A 16 10.21 -2.99 -30.62
N LEU A 17 9.07 -2.33 -30.44
CA LEU A 17 8.65 -1.81 -29.14
C LEU A 17 8.41 -3.02 -28.24
N THR A 18 9.42 -3.43 -27.49
CA THR A 18 9.23 -4.32 -26.35
C THR A 18 8.39 -3.55 -25.34
N GLY A 19 7.07 -3.83 -25.35
CA GLY A 19 6.17 -3.39 -24.28
C GLY A 19 6.77 -3.85 -22.97
N CYS A 20 6.94 -2.92 -22.03
CA CYS A 20 7.24 -3.24 -20.65
C CYS A 20 6.02 -4.00 -20.13
N GLU A 21 6.04 -5.33 -20.14
CA GLU A 21 5.09 -6.13 -19.36
C GLU A 21 5.34 -5.76 -17.91
N GLN A 22 4.40 -5.01 -17.31
CA GLN A 22 4.37 -4.87 -15.86
C GLN A 22 4.15 -6.29 -15.31
N GLU A 23 5.20 -6.88 -14.72
CA GLU A 23 5.03 -8.05 -13.87
C GLU A 23 3.92 -7.72 -12.87
N LYS A 24 2.86 -8.53 -12.89
CA LYS A 24 1.82 -8.47 -11.86
C LYS A 24 2.47 -8.86 -10.55
N THR A 25 2.96 -7.89 -9.81
CA THR A 25 3.45 -8.10 -8.45
C THR A 25 2.30 -8.64 -7.61
N GLN A 26 2.52 -9.74 -6.91
CA GLN A 26 1.56 -10.27 -5.93
C GLN A 26 1.23 -9.17 -4.91
N PRO A 27 -0.04 -8.80 -4.69
CA PRO A 27 -0.38 -7.80 -3.68
C PRO A 27 0.04 -8.30 -2.30
N SER A 28 0.51 -7.41 -1.46
CA SER A 28 0.98 -7.74 -0.11
C SER A 28 -0.12 -8.21 0.84
N THR A 29 -1.38 -7.87 0.55
CA THR A 29 -2.55 -8.29 1.33
C THR A 29 -3.70 -8.70 0.42
N VAL A 30 -4.39 -9.79 0.77
CA VAL A 30 -5.59 -10.28 0.08
C VAL A 30 -6.67 -10.60 1.11
N CYS A 31 -7.80 -9.87 1.03
CA CYS A 31 -9.00 -10.18 1.80
C CYS A 31 -9.75 -11.34 1.15
N ASN A 32 -9.93 -12.43 1.87
CA ASN A 32 -10.60 -13.65 1.39
C ASN A 32 -12.13 -13.60 1.63
N ASP A 33 -12.87 -14.39 0.87
CA ASP A 33 -14.34 -14.44 0.99
C ASP A 33 -14.84 -14.95 2.35
N ASP A 34 -14.03 -15.69 3.10
CA ASP A 34 -14.34 -16.17 4.44
C ASP A 34 -14.06 -15.14 5.55
N GLY A 35 -13.56 -13.96 5.19
CA GLY A 35 -13.20 -12.88 6.11
C GLY A 35 -11.78 -12.99 6.67
N THR A 36 -11.01 -13.97 6.24
CA THR A 36 -9.58 -14.04 6.56
C THR A 36 -8.78 -13.10 5.65
N VAL A 37 -7.57 -12.76 6.06
CA VAL A 37 -6.63 -11.95 5.28
C VAL A 37 -5.35 -12.74 5.09
N THR A 38 -4.92 -12.87 3.84
CA THR A 38 -3.62 -13.45 3.52
C THR A 38 -2.61 -12.32 3.31
N PHE A 39 -1.51 -12.38 4.04
CA PHE A 39 -0.38 -11.47 3.93
C PHE A 39 0.73 -12.12 3.12
N TYR A 40 1.40 -11.32 2.29
CA TYR A 40 2.53 -11.71 1.47
C TYR A 40 3.67 -10.72 1.65
N TYR A 41 4.89 -11.22 1.79
CA TYR A 41 6.09 -10.40 1.87
C TYR A 41 7.22 -11.02 1.05
N ASP A 42 7.69 -10.29 0.06
CA ASP A 42 8.78 -10.76 -0.79
C ASP A 42 10.12 -10.27 -0.24
N ASN A 43 10.86 -11.18 0.38
CA ASN A 43 12.24 -10.96 0.79
C ASN A 43 12.99 -12.29 0.87
N PRO A 44 13.67 -12.68 -0.20
CA PRO A 44 14.40 -13.95 -0.26
C PRO A 44 15.58 -14.01 0.70
N ASN A 45 16.07 -12.89 1.19
CA ASN A 45 17.24 -12.82 2.07
C ASN A 45 16.89 -12.79 3.57
N ALA A 46 15.62 -12.56 3.92
CA ALA A 46 15.20 -12.57 5.31
C ALA A 46 15.29 -13.98 5.92
N THR A 47 15.66 -14.06 7.19
CA THR A 47 15.72 -15.32 7.96
C THR A 47 14.50 -15.55 8.82
N ASP A 48 13.80 -14.48 9.22
CA ASP A 48 12.56 -14.48 9.99
C ASP A 48 11.67 -13.34 9.51
N VAL A 49 10.41 -13.65 9.17
CA VAL A 49 9.41 -12.64 8.85
C VAL A 49 8.13 -12.95 9.63
N GLN A 50 7.61 -11.90 10.27
CA GLN A 50 6.36 -11.94 11.00
C GLN A 50 5.48 -10.79 10.51
N VAL A 51 4.17 -10.92 10.64
CA VAL A 51 3.24 -9.81 10.50
C VAL A 51 2.65 -9.47 11.87
N ASP A 52 2.62 -8.18 12.20
CA ASP A 52 1.98 -7.63 13.40
C ASP A 52 0.76 -6.83 12.96
N VAL A 53 -0.44 -7.34 13.20
CA VAL A 53 -1.71 -6.74 12.78
C VAL A 53 -2.66 -6.62 13.98
N GLN A 54 -3.36 -5.50 14.07
CA GLN A 54 -4.16 -5.16 15.27
C GLN A 54 -5.16 -6.24 15.69
N PHE A 55 -5.82 -6.93 14.74
CA PHE A 55 -6.87 -7.91 15.08
C PHE A 55 -6.32 -9.28 15.49
N ALA A 56 -5.06 -9.59 15.18
CA ALA A 56 -4.47 -10.91 15.44
C ALA A 56 -3.14 -10.85 16.22
N GLY A 57 -2.58 -9.64 16.42
CA GLY A 57 -1.25 -9.48 17.01
C GLY A 57 -0.14 -9.96 16.09
N ARG A 58 1.00 -10.30 16.68
CA ARG A 58 2.20 -10.72 15.96
C ARG A 58 2.18 -12.22 15.67
N ASN A 59 2.31 -12.58 14.38
CA ASN A 59 2.27 -13.94 13.89
C ASN A 59 3.44 -14.24 12.94
N PRO A 60 4.10 -15.42 13.05
CA PRO A 60 5.15 -15.83 12.12
C PRO A 60 4.56 -16.07 10.73
N MET A 61 5.35 -15.80 9.70
CA MET A 61 5.04 -16.12 8.31
C MET A 61 5.85 -17.35 7.86
N GLU A 62 5.27 -18.14 6.98
CA GLU A 62 5.93 -19.29 6.38
C GLU A 62 6.52 -18.91 5.03
N ARG A 63 7.74 -19.37 4.76
CA ARG A 63 8.44 -19.14 3.50
C ARG A 63 8.19 -20.27 2.53
N ASN A 64 7.71 -19.95 1.32
CA ASN A 64 7.58 -20.93 0.24
C ASN A 64 8.91 -21.21 -0.48
N ALA A 65 8.89 -22.13 -1.45
CA ALA A 65 10.07 -22.51 -2.23
C ALA A 65 10.66 -21.35 -3.07
N ASP A 66 9.81 -20.39 -3.46
CA ASP A 66 10.19 -19.24 -4.28
C ASP A 66 10.73 -18.05 -3.43
N GLY A 67 10.75 -18.21 -2.10
CA GLY A 67 11.23 -17.18 -1.17
C GLY A 67 10.17 -16.18 -0.72
N LEU A 68 8.93 -16.34 -1.14
CA LEU A 68 7.79 -15.51 -0.71
C LEU A 68 7.31 -15.97 0.66
N TRP A 69 7.20 -15.04 1.59
CA TRP A 69 6.64 -15.26 2.92
C TRP A 69 5.13 -15.06 2.90
N THR A 70 4.39 -15.93 3.60
CA THR A 70 2.93 -15.88 3.61
C THR A 70 2.35 -16.33 4.95
N VAL A 71 1.21 -15.75 5.33
CA VAL A 71 0.37 -16.20 6.44
C VAL A 71 -1.07 -15.76 6.21
N THR A 72 -2.03 -16.57 6.60
CA THR A 72 -3.45 -16.23 6.58
C THR A 72 -3.97 -16.12 8.00
N LEU A 73 -4.58 -14.98 8.34
CA LEU A 73 -5.05 -14.64 9.68
C LEU A 73 -6.51 -14.23 9.65
N GLY A 74 -7.18 -14.34 10.78
CA GLY A 74 -8.59 -13.96 10.95
C GLY A 74 -9.49 -15.18 11.20
N PRO A 75 -10.82 -15.06 10.94
CA PRO A 75 -11.49 -13.94 10.27
C PRO A 75 -11.49 -12.65 11.09
N ALA A 76 -11.56 -11.50 10.42
CA ALA A 76 -11.67 -10.20 11.03
C ALA A 76 -12.92 -9.45 10.53
N ALA A 77 -13.44 -8.55 11.35
CA ALA A 77 -14.59 -7.72 10.98
C ALA A 77 -14.18 -6.69 9.91
N PRO A 78 -15.11 -6.25 9.04
CA PRO A 78 -14.86 -5.13 8.14
C PRO A 78 -14.51 -3.85 8.93
N ASP A 79 -13.32 -3.33 8.71
CA ASP A 79 -12.79 -2.10 9.34
C ASP A 79 -11.41 -1.77 8.77
N MET A 80 -10.77 -0.71 9.28
CA MET A 80 -9.38 -0.35 9.01
C MET A 80 -8.48 -0.82 10.16
N TYR A 81 -7.42 -1.55 9.83
CA TYR A 81 -6.48 -2.12 10.80
C TYR A 81 -5.04 -1.68 10.53
N PRO A 82 -4.32 -1.17 11.53
CA PRO A 82 -2.88 -0.99 11.43
C PRO A 82 -2.17 -2.34 11.39
N TYR A 83 -1.14 -2.42 10.53
CA TYR A 83 -0.23 -3.56 10.48
C TYR A 83 1.18 -3.14 10.08
N CYS A 84 2.15 -3.98 10.39
CA CYS A 84 3.51 -3.90 9.86
C CYS A 84 4.10 -5.31 9.71
N PHE A 85 5.15 -5.41 8.91
CA PHE A 85 5.98 -6.60 8.92
C PHE A 85 7.11 -6.44 9.95
N VAL A 86 7.55 -7.56 10.52
CA VAL A 86 8.74 -7.61 11.38
C VAL A 86 9.73 -8.55 10.70
N VAL A 87 10.78 -7.96 10.14
CA VAL A 87 11.78 -8.65 9.33
C VAL A 87 13.09 -8.70 10.11
N ASP A 88 13.54 -9.91 10.44
CA ASP A 88 14.75 -10.14 11.24
C ASP A 88 14.77 -9.29 12.54
N GLY A 89 13.58 -9.16 13.17
CA GLY A 89 13.39 -8.40 14.41
C GLY A 89 13.14 -6.89 14.25
N ILE A 90 13.16 -6.36 13.02
CA ILE A 90 12.96 -4.93 12.75
C ILE A 90 11.56 -4.71 12.17
N SER A 91 10.77 -3.82 12.79
CA SER A 91 9.46 -3.43 12.25
C SER A 91 9.62 -2.56 11.00
N VAL A 92 8.96 -2.94 9.92
CA VAL A 92 8.96 -2.25 8.64
C VAL A 92 7.54 -2.04 8.14
N MET A 93 7.28 -0.89 7.53
CA MET A 93 6.04 -0.67 6.80
C MET A 93 6.00 -1.59 5.59
N ASP A 94 4.79 -1.89 5.11
CA ASP A 94 4.61 -2.59 3.85
C ASP A 94 5.09 -1.72 2.67
N PRO A 95 6.13 -2.12 1.95
CA PRO A 95 6.66 -1.32 0.84
C PRO A 95 5.72 -1.24 -0.37
N GLN A 96 4.73 -2.13 -0.46
CA GLN A 96 3.76 -2.14 -1.54
C GLN A 96 2.48 -1.36 -1.21
N ASN A 97 2.27 -1.01 0.08
CA ASN A 97 1.07 -0.29 0.52
C ASN A 97 1.39 1.18 0.79
N PRO A 98 0.91 2.13 -0.05
CA PRO A 98 1.14 3.55 0.16
C PRO A 98 0.31 4.15 1.31
N GLN A 99 -0.70 3.43 1.81
CA GLN A 99 -1.58 3.90 2.88
C GLN A 99 -1.02 3.54 4.25
N TYR A 100 -1.07 4.50 5.17
CA TYR A 100 -0.56 4.32 6.53
C TYR A 100 -1.35 5.19 7.53
N PHE A 101 -1.24 4.84 8.81
CA PHE A 101 -1.78 5.64 9.92
C PHE A 101 -0.80 6.77 10.28
N PRO A 102 -1.18 8.06 10.06
CA PRO A 102 -0.26 9.20 10.18
C PRO A 102 -0.01 9.67 11.61
N ASN A 103 -0.80 9.20 12.57
CA ASN A 103 -0.83 9.68 13.96
C ASN A 103 0.02 8.85 14.93
N GLU A 104 0.76 7.87 14.44
CA GLU A 104 1.59 6.99 15.25
C GLU A 104 3.07 7.37 15.14
N GLY A 105 3.85 7.11 16.21
CA GLY A 105 5.29 7.33 16.21
C GLY A 105 6.03 6.46 15.20
N PHE A 106 5.68 5.18 15.13
CA PHE A 106 5.96 4.30 14.00
C PHE A 106 4.73 4.29 13.08
N LYS A 107 4.92 4.56 11.81
CA LYS A 107 3.83 4.58 10.84
C LYS A 107 3.49 3.15 10.41
N ASN A 108 2.42 2.60 10.98
CA ASN A 108 1.89 1.32 10.50
C ASN A 108 1.20 1.49 9.14
N SER A 109 1.31 0.47 8.29
CA SER A 109 0.53 0.38 7.06
C SER A 109 -0.95 0.18 7.38
N LEU A 110 -1.83 0.65 6.49
CA LEU A 110 -3.28 0.56 6.67
C LEU A 110 -3.83 -0.61 5.85
N LEU A 111 -4.44 -1.58 6.54
CA LEU A 111 -5.24 -2.64 5.93
C LEU A 111 -6.70 -2.24 6.02
N GLU A 112 -7.40 -2.19 4.90
CA GLU A 112 -8.85 -2.01 4.83
C GLU A 112 -9.51 -3.34 4.49
N ILE A 113 -10.42 -3.81 5.37
CA ILE A 113 -11.28 -4.96 5.13
C ILE A 113 -12.66 -4.43 4.77
N PRO A 114 -13.09 -4.55 3.51
CA PRO A 114 -14.34 -3.97 3.06
C PRO A 114 -15.56 -4.70 3.63
N ALA A 115 -16.66 -3.96 3.81
CA ALA A 115 -17.94 -4.58 4.14
C ALA A 115 -18.48 -5.39 2.95
N LYS A 116 -18.97 -6.60 3.19
CA LYS A 116 -19.62 -7.42 2.14
C LYS A 116 -20.95 -6.84 1.70
N THR A 117 -21.65 -6.17 2.59
CA THR A 117 -22.95 -5.53 2.36
C THR A 117 -23.02 -4.22 3.15
N GLY A 118 -23.69 -3.21 2.57
CA GLY A 118 -23.78 -1.89 3.19
C GLY A 118 -22.51 -1.05 3.00
N SER A 119 -22.30 -0.09 3.90
CA SER A 119 -21.12 0.79 3.90
C SER A 119 -20.63 0.99 5.33
N LEU A 120 -19.32 1.13 5.49
CA LEU A 120 -18.69 1.47 6.74
C LEU A 120 -18.76 2.98 7.02
N ALA A 121 -18.49 3.38 8.26
CA ALA A 121 -18.56 4.79 8.64
C ALA A 121 -17.54 5.66 7.90
N HIS A 122 -16.38 5.07 7.59
CA HIS A 122 -15.27 5.73 6.91
C HIS A 122 -15.32 5.65 5.37
N ASP A 123 -16.27 4.90 4.79
CA ASP A 123 -16.42 4.84 3.33
C ASP A 123 -16.75 6.22 2.77
N ILE A 124 -16.18 6.54 1.62
CA ILE A 124 -16.53 7.76 0.88
C ILE A 124 -17.94 7.62 0.33
N LYS A 125 -18.81 8.57 0.69
CA LYS A 125 -20.24 8.59 0.32
C LYS A 125 -20.53 9.80 -0.54
N ASP A 126 -21.52 9.69 -1.42
CA ASP A 126 -22.04 10.83 -2.20
C ASP A 126 -22.96 11.70 -1.32
N VAL A 127 -22.34 12.51 -0.47
CA VAL A 127 -22.99 13.46 0.43
C VAL A 127 -22.20 14.78 0.41
N PRO A 128 -22.80 15.92 0.81
CA PRO A 128 -22.03 17.15 0.96
C PRO A 128 -20.84 16.94 1.91
N HIS A 129 -19.64 17.24 1.44
CA HIS A 129 -18.40 17.12 2.20
C HIS A 129 -17.96 18.48 2.73
N GLY A 130 -17.35 18.48 3.90
CA GLY A 130 -16.65 19.62 4.43
C GLY A 130 -15.25 19.80 3.82
N GLN A 131 -14.50 20.72 4.36
CA GLN A 131 -13.10 20.94 3.94
C GLN A 131 -12.15 20.82 5.14
N VAL A 132 -10.90 20.48 4.83
CA VAL A 132 -9.84 20.38 5.83
C VAL A 132 -8.87 21.53 5.60
N GLU A 133 -8.64 22.33 6.65
CA GLU A 133 -7.70 23.44 6.63
C GLU A 133 -6.47 23.11 7.48
N TYR A 134 -5.29 23.40 6.94
CA TYR A 134 -4.01 23.34 7.64
C TYR A 134 -3.64 24.76 8.06
N ILE A 135 -3.68 25.04 9.37
CA ILE A 135 -3.39 26.38 9.89
C ILE A 135 -2.07 26.39 10.66
N HIS A 136 -1.32 27.48 10.51
CA HIS A 136 -0.14 27.78 11.31
C HIS A 136 -0.45 29.00 12.17
N TYR A 137 -0.15 28.94 13.44
CA TYR A 137 -0.42 30.02 14.38
C TYR A 137 0.66 30.14 15.44
N TYR A 138 0.81 31.34 16.00
CA TYR A 138 1.69 31.54 17.14
C TYR A 138 0.91 31.31 18.43
N SER A 139 1.33 30.31 19.21
CA SER A 139 0.76 30.04 20.53
C SER A 139 1.48 30.85 21.59
N ARG A 140 0.79 31.79 22.21
CA ARG A 140 1.35 32.59 23.33
C ARG A 140 1.64 31.73 24.56
N SER A 141 0.80 30.74 24.83
CA SER A 141 0.95 29.84 25.98
C SER A 141 2.16 28.91 25.86
N LEU A 142 2.47 28.46 24.62
CA LEU A 142 3.60 27.58 24.35
C LEU A 142 4.86 28.35 23.91
N GLY A 143 4.73 29.65 23.67
CA GLY A 143 5.85 30.52 23.27
C GLY A 143 6.43 30.21 21.88
N GLY A 144 5.62 29.66 20.95
CA GLY A 144 6.13 29.25 19.65
C GLY A 144 5.06 29.06 18.58
N THR A 145 5.51 28.79 17.35
CA THR A 145 4.64 28.48 16.23
C THR A 145 4.15 27.03 16.35
N ASN A 146 2.86 26.84 16.14
CA ASN A 146 2.19 25.55 16.15
C ASN A 146 1.33 25.38 14.90
N ASN A 147 0.94 24.15 14.65
CA ASN A 147 0.07 23.77 13.53
C ASN A 147 -1.21 23.16 14.07
N ALA A 148 -2.32 23.34 13.36
CA ALA A 148 -3.56 22.63 13.58
C ALA A 148 -4.16 22.18 12.27
N ILE A 149 -4.90 21.09 12.31
CA ILE A 149 -5.74 20.62 11.20
C ILE A 149 -7.17 20.79 11.67
N VAL A 150 -7.96 21.56 10.92
CA VAL A 150 -9.34 21.90 11.26
C VAL A 150 -10.26 21.35 10.19
N TYR A 151 -11.25 20.54 10.59
CA TYR A 151 -12.33 20.15 9.70
C TYR A 151 -13.49 21.13 9.82
N LEU A 152 -13.88 21.73 8.71
CA LEU A 152 -15.05 22.60 8.58
C LEU A 152 -16.19 21.80 7.96
N PRO A 153 -17.32 21.58 8.66
CA PRO A 153 -18.46 20.88 8.11
C PRO A 153 -19.06 21.60 6.88
N PRO A 154 -19.85 20.91 6.02
CA PRO A 154 -20.39 21.51 4.80
C PRO A 154 -21.31 22.72 5.03
N SER A 155 -21.85 22.85 6.24
CA SER A 155 -22.75 23.96 6.63
C SER A 155 -22.08 25.05 7.46
N TYR A 156 -20.78 25.05 7.57
CA TYR A 156 -20.01 26.03 8.36
C TYR A 156 -19.81 27.34 7.63
#